data_7fc41e0e1092b3152f75bee8ff030d92
#
_entry.id   7fc41e0e1092b3152f75bee8ff030d92
#
_cell.length_a   1.000
_cell.length_b   1.000
_cell.length_c   1.000
_cell.angle_alpha   90.00
_cell.angle_beta   90.00
_cell.angle_gamma   90.00
#
_symmetry.space_group_name_H-M   'P 1'
#
loop_
_entity.id
_entity.type
_entity.pdbx_description
1 polymer ?
#
loop_
_entity_poly.entity_id
_entity_poly.type
_entity_poly.pdbx_seq_one_letter_code
_entity_poly.pdbx_strand_id
1 'polypeptide(L)'
;DVNVSDYVYMFKKMQFHNHQNLGYEQLPKALSKDYDTESTWMRVPENVVKVYRGLIQVNENTKMVRNNYYEGVCFALKNAARMVTMTEQEDIGVITSANALELAFDTSSDVDIYFYDKYVGGLGFAEKIYDNMEDIIQNAVKLVKGCGCKDGCAACVGDYRLDRQVVLFGPVSY
;
A
#
# COMPACT_ATOMS: atom_id res chain seq x y z
N ASP A 1 14.85 -10.48 -8.91
CA ASP A 1 14.39 -9.66 -10.05
C ASP A 1 12.90 -9.91 -10.29
N VAL A 2 12.16 -8.88 -10.66
CA VAL A 2 10.74 -8.94 -11.00
C VAL A 2 10.48 -8.14 -12.26
N ASN A 3 9.42 -8.51 -12.98
CA ASN A 3 8.89 -7.71 -14.07
C ASN A 3 7.70 -6.90 -13.53
N VAL A 4 7.72 -5.59 -13.72
CA VAL A 4 6.65 -4.67 -13.31
C VAL A 4 5.93 -4.17 -14.56
N SER A 5 4.60 -4.28 -14.54
CA SER A 5 3.71 -3.78 -15.58
C SER A 5 2.78 -2.73 -15.01
N ASP A 6 2.97 -1.48 -15.42
CA ASP A 6 2.10 -0.37 -15.09
C ASP A 6 1.09 -0.12 -16.20
N TYR A 7 -0.19 0.01 -15.84
CA TYR A 7 -1.27 0.27 -16.79
C TYR A 7 -2.03 1.55 -16.44
N VAL A 8 -2.22 2.41 -17.43
CA VAL A 8 -3.10 3.59 -17.33
C VAL A 8 -4.23 3.43 -18.34
N TYR A 9 -5.45 3.30 -17.84
CA TYR A 9 -6.66 3.15 -18.67
C TYR A 9 -7.67 4.29 -18.49
N MET A 10 -7.40 5.19 -17.56
CA MET A 10 -8.31 6.28 -17.23
C MET A 10 -7.53 7.52 -16.81
N PHE A 11 -8.02 8.70 -17.14
CA PHE A 11 -7.45 9.96 -16.70
C PHE A 11 -8.50 10.89 -16.11
N LYS A 12 -8.07 11.76 -15.22
CA LYS A 12 -8.90 12.77 -14.58
C LYS A 12 -8.79 14.09 -15.35
N LYS A 13 -9.93 14.64 -15.78
CA LYS A 13 -10.00 15.96 -16.39
C LYS A 13 -10.01 17.04 -15.29
N MET A 14 -9.12 18.01 -15.40
CA MET A 14 -9.02 19.13 -14.46
C MET A 14 -9.13 20.44 -15.22
N GLN A 15 -9.91 21.37 -14.68
CA GLN A 15 -9.95 22.73 -15.23
C GLN A 15 -8.65 23.47 -14.94
N PHE A 16 -8.10 24.14 -15.95
CA PHE A 16 -6.76 24.71 -15.88
C PHE A 16 -6.58 25.78 -14.80
N HIS A 17 -7.55 26.70 -14.64
CA HIS A 17 -7.39 27.83 -13.74
C HIS A 17 -7.70 27.56 -12.27
N ASN A 18 -8.66 26.71 -11.96
CA ASN A 18 -9.16 26.47 -10.60
C ASN A 18 -8.98 25.02 -10.12
N HIS A 19 -8.37 24.19 -10.96
CA HIS A 19 -8.16 22.76 -10.70
C HIS A 19 -9.44 21.99 -10.36
N GLN A 20 -10.60 22.50 -10.78
CA GLN A 20 -11.89 21.82 -10.58
C GLN A 20 -11.90 20.50 -11.32
N ASN A 21 -12.34 19.43 -10.65
CA ASN A 21 -12.52 18.12 -11.26
C ASN A 21 -13.70 18.15 -12.25
N LEU A 22 -13.42 17.89 -13.52
CA LEU A 22 -14.41 17.82 -14.61
C LEU A 22 -14.87 16.38 -14.92
N GLY A 23 -14.44 15.40 -14.11
CA GLY A 23 -14.76 14.00 -14.28
C GLY A 23 -13.56 13.15 -14.73
N TYR A 24 -13.86 11.89 -15.04
CA TYR A 24 -12.90 10.91 -15.52
C TYR A 24 -13.26 10.45 -16.92
N GLU A 25 -12.26 10.15 -17.72
CA GLU A 25 -12.43 9.61 -19.06
C GLU A 25 -11.51 8.41 -19.27
N GLN A 26 -12.06 7.38 -19.91
CA GLN A 26 -11.29 6.20 -20.28
C GLN A 26 -10.45 6.48 -21.53
N LEU A 27 -9.24 5.93 -21.53
CA LEU A 27 -8.41 5.93 -22.73
C LEU A 27 -8.97 4.89 -23.72
N PRO A 28 -9.01 5.20 -25.03
CA PRO A 28 -9.43 4.23 -26.06
C PRO A 28 -8.58 2.96 -26.08
N LYS A 29 -7.32 3.08 -25.67
CA LYS A 29 -6.36 2.01 -25.46
C LYS A 29 -5.57 2.29 -24.19
N ALA A 30 -5.43 1.30 -23.33
CA ALA A 30 -4.57 1.42 -22.15
C ALA A 30 -3.13 1.72 -22.55
N LEU A 31 -2.49 2.63 -21.84
CA LEU A 31 -1.05 2.83 -21.91
C LEU A 31 -0.41 1.82 -20.97
N SER A 32 0.64 1.14 -21.42
CA SER A 32 1.41 0.21 -20.59
C SER A 32 2.88 0.57 -20.62
N LYS A 33 3.53 0.32 -19.48
CA LYS A 33 4.97 0.39 -19.33
C LYS A 33 5.41 -0.87 -18.60
N ASP A 34 6.27 -1.65 -19.24
CA ASP A 34 6.82 -2.87 -18.69
C ASP A 34 8.32 -2.70 -18.49
N TYR A 35 8.85 -3.13 -17.34
CA TYR A 35 10.27 -3.06 -17.05
C TYR A 35 10.68 -4.10 -16.00
N ASP A 36 11.92 -4.58 -16.11
CA ASP A 36 12.54 -5.46 -15.12
C ASP A 36 13.23 -4.62 -14.06
N THR A 37 13.10 -5.03 -12.80
CA THR A 37 13.70 -4.32 -11.67
C THR A 37 13.99 -5.24 -10.49
N GLU A 38 14.59 -4.68 -9.44
CA GLU A 38 14.84 -5.37 -8.19
C GLU A 38 13.65 -5.24 -7.24
N SER A 39 13.40 -6.30 -6.47
CA SER A 39 12.32 -6.35 -5.49
C SER A 39 12.74 -7.15 -4.26
N THR A 40 12.22 -6.73 -3.12
CA THR A 40 12.16 -7.54 -1.90
C THR A 40 10.71 -7.68 -1.44
N TRP A 41 10.43 -8.67 -0.60
CA TRP A 41 9.07 -8.93 -0.15
C TRP A 41 9.04 -9.47 1.28
N MET A 42 7.94 -9.24 1.96
CA MET A 42 7.61 -9.83 3.24
C MET A 42 6.30 -10.62 3.15
N ARG A 43 6.23 -11.73 3.87
CA ARG A 43 5.02 -12.56 3.94
C ARG A 43 4.30 -12.34 5.26
N VAL A 44 3.03 -12.06 5.18
CA VAL A 44 2.11 -12.08 6.32
C VAL A 44 1.51 -13.48 6.38
N PRO A 45 1.84 -14.28 7.42
CA PRO A 45 1.40 -15.67 7.49
C PRO A 45 -0.12 -15.79 7.71
N GLU A 46 -0.67 -16.90 7.27
CA GLU A 46 -2.12 -17.19 7.25
C GLU A 46 -2.81 -16.92 8.61
N ASN A 47 -2.18 -17.31 9.72
CA ASN A 47 -2.74 -17.08 11.06
C ASN A 47 -2.94 -15.59 11.37
N VAL A 48 -2.01 -14.73 10.97
CA VAL A 48 -2.10 -13.27 11.10
C VAL A 48 -3.16 -12.72 10.15
N VAL A 49 -3.17 -13.20 8.90
CA VAL A 49 -4.19 -12.82 7.89
C VAL A 49 -5.60 -13.12 8.39
N LYS A 50 -5.83 -14.28 9.03
CA LYS A 50 -7.14 -14.64 9.60
C LYS A 50 -7.59 -13.70 10.71
N VAL A 51 -6.70 -13.37 11.65
CA VAL A 51 -6.99 -12.39 12.72
C VAL A 51 -7.31 -11.02 12.12
N TYR A 52 -6.50 -10.56 11.18
CA TYR A 52 -6.68 -9.27 10.53
C TYR A 52 -7.99 -9.19 9.73
N ARG A 53 -8.35 -10.27 9.03
CA ARG A 53 -9.63 -10.39 8.33
C ARG A 53 -10.82 -10.22 9.28
N GLY A 54 -10.77 -10.85 10.45
CA GLY A 54 -11.80 -10.69 11.47
C GLY A 54 -11.98 -9.23 11.91
N LEU A 55 -10.89 -8.50 12.10
CA LEU A 55 -10.93 -7.07 12.44
C LEU A 55 -11.53 -6.22 11.30
N ILE A 56 -11.17 -6.51 10.05
CA ILE A 56 -11.72 -5.82 8.87
C ILE A 56 -13.22 -6.05 8.78
N GLN A 57 -13.69 -7.29 8.91
CA GLN A 57 -15.11 -7.65 8.80
C GLN A 57 -15.97 -6.93 9.86
N VAL A 58 -15.47 -6.82 11.09
CA VAL A 58 -16.18 -6.08 12.15
C VAL A 58 -16.34 -4.60 11.80
N ASN A 59 -15.29 -4.00 11.23
CA ASN A 59 -15.34 -2.58 10.84
C ASN A 59 -16.18 -2.31 9.59
N GLU A 60 -16.18 -3.21 8.61
CA GLU A 60 -16.96 -3.06 7.38
C GLU A 60 -18.47 -3.14 7.61
N ASN A 61 -18.92 -3.91 8.60
CA ASN A 61 -20.34 -3.95 8.98
C ASN A 61 -20.86 -2.61 9.51
N THR A 62 -19.98 -1.71 9.94
CA THR A 62 -20.32 -0.38 10.44
C THR A 62 -20.18 0.73 9.40
N LYS A 63 -19.43 0.49 8.33
CA LYS A 63 -19.19 1.47 7.25
C LYS A 63 -19.38 0.77 5.91
N MET A 64 -20.41 1.10 5.17
CA MET A 64 -20.81 0.50 3.88
C MET A 64 -19.75 0.52 2.74
N VAL A 65 -18.48 0.64 3.04
CA VAL A 65 -17.40 0.72 2.05
C VAL A 65 -16.39 -0.39 2.30
N ARG A 66 -16.20 -1.24 1.30
CA ARG A 66 -15.11 -2.25 1.28
C ARG A 66 -13.78 -1.51 1.11
N ASN A 67 -13.11 -1.26 2.21
CA ASN A 67 -11.79 -0.63 2.22
C ASN A 67 -10.72 -1.72 2.21
N ASN A 68 -9.74 -1.56 1.32
CA ASN A 68 -8.57 -2.42 1.34
C ASN A 68 -7.57 -1.90 2.39
N TYR A 69 -7.67 -2.41 3.61
CA TYR A 69 -6.78 -2.01 4.72
C TYR A 69 -5.31 -2.36 4.48
N TYR A 70 -5.01 -3.35 3.65
CA TYR A 70 -3.63 -3.63 3.23
C TYR A 70 -3.01 -2.50 2.41
N GLU A 71 -3.80 -1.71 1.68
CA GLU A 71 -3.30 -0.48 1.03
C GLU A 71 -2.81 0.54 2.07
N GLY A 72 -3.51 0.66 3.20
CA GLY A 72 -3.08 1.49 4.33
C GLY A 72 -1.79 0.99 4.96
N VAL A 73 -1.64 -0.32 5.12
CA VAL A 73 -0.39 -0.95 5.58
C VAL A 73 0.75 -0.68 4.59
N CYS A 74 0.53 -0.91 3.30
CA CYS A 74 1.52 -0.62 2.26
C CYS A 74 1.91 0.86 2.24
N PHE A 75 0.95 1.78 2.43
CA PHE A 75 1.24 3.21 2.50
C PHE A 75 2.14 3.57 3.68
N ALA A 76 1.84 3.05 4.87
CA ALA A 76 2.65 3.29 6.08
C ALA A 76 4.05 2.70 5.92
N LEU A 77 4.17 1.47 5.41
CA LEU A 77 5.44 0.80 5.15
C LEU A 77 6.26 1.55 4.08
N LYS A 78 5.63 2.03 3.01
CA LYS A 78 6.30 2.83 1.97
C LYS A 78 6.91 4.10 2.56
N ASN A 79 6.17 4.84 3.39
CA ASN A 79 6.68 6.04 4.03
C ASN A 79 7.86 5.75 4.96
N ALA A 80 7.79 4.67 5.74
CA ALA A 80 8.89 4.25 6.59
C ALA A 80 10.13 3.79 5.78
N ALA A 81 9.93 3.03 4.70
CA ALA A 81 11.01 2.60 3.81
C ALA A 81 11.74 3.80 3.20
N ARG A 82 11.01 4.81 2.73
CA ARG A 82 11.59 6.05 2.18
C ARG A 82 12.49 6.77 3.21
N MET A 83 12.10 6.81 4.47
CA MET A 83 12.92 7.42 5.53
C MET A 83 14.25 6.68 5.71
N VAL A 84 14.23 5.35 5.64
CA VAL A 84 15.42 4.50 5.80
C VAL A 84 16.31 4.54 4.56
N THR A 85 15.72 4.52 3.38
CA THR A 85 16.45 4.53 2.10
C THR A 85 16.85 5.93 1.64
N MET A 86 16.25 6.99 2.23
CA MET A 86 16.43 8.40 1.84
C MET A 86 16.02 8.65 0.38
N THR A 87 14.86 8.10 -0.01
CA THR A 87 14.32 8.16 -1.37
C THR A 87 13.10 9.07 -1.48
N GLU A 88 12.78 9.48 -2.70
CA GLU A 88 11.57 10.22 -3.02
C GLU A 88 10.35 9.30 -3.15
N GLN A 89 9.16 9.89 -3.25
CA GLN A 89 7.90 9.13 -3.33
C GLN A 89 7.80 8.28 -4.59
N GLU A 90 8.46 8.71 -5.65
CA GLU A 90 8.41 8.06 -6.96
C GLU A 90 9.47 6.96 -7.15
N ASP A 91 10.42 6.83 -6.21
CA ASP A 91 11.55 5.90 -6.36
C ASP A 91 11.20 4.46 -6.00
N ILE A 92 10.27 4.28 -5.05
CA ILE A 92 9.88 2.97 -4.52
C ILE A 92 8.40 2.71 -4.74
N GLY A 93 8.07 1.52 -5.24
CA GLY A 93 6.71 0.98 -5.25
C GLY A 93 6.50 0.00 -4.10
N VAL A 94 5.30 0.00 -3.54
CA VAL A 94 4.86 -1.02 -2.57
C VAL A 94 3.48 -1.50 -2.98
N ILE A 95 3.34 -2.81 -3.14
CA ILE A 95 2.09 -3.46 -3.51
C ILE A 95 1.85 -4.69 -2.66
N THR A 96 0.60 -5.13 -2.58
CA THR A 96 0.21 -6.35 -1.86
C THR A 96 -0.47 -7.33 -2.79
N SER A 97 -0.29 -8.63 -2.52
CA SER A 97 -1.06 -9.69 -3.17
C SER A 97 -2.52 -9.72 -2.70
N ALA A 98 -2.83 -9.09 -1.55
CA ALA A 98 -4.18 -9.00 -1.06
C ALA A 98 -5.02 -8.05 -1.92
N ASN A 99 -6.10 -8.55 -2.52
CA ASN A 99 -7.09 -7.71 -3.14
C ASN A 99 -8.40 -7.70 -2.33
N ALA A 100 -9.18 -6.61 -2.45
CA ALA A 100 -10.40 -6.42 -1.67
C ALA A 100 -11.48 -7.48 -1.93
N LEU A 101 -11.47 -8.12 -3.10
CA LEU A 101 -12.42 -9.18 -3.48
C LEU A 101 -12.04 -10.51 -2.84
N GLU A 102 -10.75 -10.86 -2.79
CA GLU A 102 -10.26 -12.11 -2.20
C GLU A 102 -10.39 -12.10 -0.68
N LEU A 103 -10.25 -10.94 -0.05
CA LEU A 103 -10.50 -10.79 1.40
C LEU A 103 -11.97 -11.03 1.78
N ALA A 104 -12.90 -10.87 0.84
CA ALA A 104 -14.33 -11.12 1.05
C ALA A 104 -14.72 -12.60 0.89
N PHE A 105 -13.95 -13.37 0.14
CA PHE A 105 -14.19 -14.81 -0.10
C PHE A 105 -13.06 -15.57 0.60
N ASP A 106 -13.40 -16.38 1.55
CA ASP A 106 -12.55 -17.16 2.45
C ASP A 106 -11.41 -17.96 1.77
N THR A 107 -10.50 -17.28 1.13
CA THR A 107 -9.26 -17.85 0.62
C THR A 107 -8.20 -17.74 1.71
N SER A 108 -7.95 -18.83 2.40
CA SER A 108 -6.88 -18.99 3.39
C SER A 108 -5.54 -19.01 2.65
N SER A 109 -4.98 -17.87 2.38
CA SER A 109 -3.64 -17.77 1.78
C SER A 109 -2.82 -16.71 2.51
N ASP A 110 -1.53 -16.93 2.57
CA ASP A 110 -0.58 -15.91 2.98
C ASP A 110 -0.75 -14.67 2.13
N VAL A 111 -0.49 -13.50 2.70
CA VAL A 111 -0.46 -12.23 1.98
C VAL A 111 0.97 -11.77 1.85
N ASP A 112 1.40 -11.51 0.64
CA ASP A 112 2.71 -10.98 0.35
C ASP A 112 2.65 -9.47 0.12
N ILE A 113 3.62 -8.74 0.66
CA ILE A 113 3.83 -7.30 0.45
C ILE A 113 5.18 -7.15 -0.24
N TYR A 114 5.17 -6.60 -1.44
CA TYR A 114 6.34 -6.41 -2.28
C TYR A 114 6.78 -4.95 -2.26
N PHE A 115 8.09 -4.74 -2.13
CA PHE A 115 8.77 -3.47 -2.33
C PHE A 115 9.63 -3.59 -3.58
N TYR A 116 9.56 -2.64 -4.48
CA TYR A 116 10.32 -2.68 -5.73
C TYR A 116 10.83 -1.30 -6.13
N ASP A 117 11.96 -1.29 -6.82
CA ASP A 117 12.54 -0.08 -7.37
C ASP A 117 11.75 0.34 -8.61
N LYS A 118 11.40 1.61 -8.73
CA LYS A 118 10.68 2.15 -9.92
C LYS A 118 11.61 2.52 -11.07
N TYR A 119 12.79 1.92 -11.11
CA TYR A 119 13.81 2.12 -12.11
C TYR A 119 14.13 0.81 -12.82
N VAL A 120 14.37 0.90 -14.13
CA VAL A 120 14.81 -0.25 -14.93
C VAL A 120 16.12 -0.77 -14.38
N GLY A 121 16.20 -2.05 -14.07
CA GLY A 121 17.38 -2.71 -13.52
C GLY A 121 17.64 -2.51 -12.03
N GLY A 122 16.78 -1.72 -11.35
CA GLY A 122 16.95 -1.42 -9.92
C GLY A 122 18.05 -0.39 -9.62
N LEU A 123 18.03 0.16 -8.41
CA LEU A 123 19.05 1.07 -7.86
C LEU A 123 19.57 0.61 -6.49
N GLY A 124 19.23 -0.63 -6.08
CA GLY A 124 19.65 -1.19 -4.80
C GLY A 124 18.78 -0.78 -3.62
N PHE A 125 17.64 -0.14 -3.84
CA PHE A 125 16.72 0.22 -2.76
C PHE A 125 16.06 -1.03 -2.17
N ALA A 126 15.73 -2.01 -3.01
CA ALA A 126 15.15 -3.28 -2.57
C ALA A 126 16.07 -4.04 -1.62
N GLU A 127 17.39 -4.09 -1.89
CA GLU A 127 18.38 -4.70 -1.00
C GLU A 127 18.44 -3.92 0.34
N LYS A 128 18.51 -2.60 0.28
CA LYS A 128 18.55 -1.77 1.49
C LYS A 128 17.29 -1.90 2.34
N ILE A 129 16.12 -2.05 1.72
CA ILE A 129 14.85 -2.32 2.40
C ILE A 129 14.90 -3.67 3.10
N TYR A 130 15.40 -4.71 2.42
CA TYR A 130 15.56 -6.04 2.99
C TYR A 130 16.41 -6.01 4.26
N ASP A 131 17.58 -5.39 4.20
CA ASP A 131 18.52 -5.30 5.32
C ASP A 131 17.97 -4.52 6.53
N ASN A 132 16.99 -3.64 6.32
CA ASN A 132 16.43 -2.78 7.35
C ASN A 132 14.92 -3.02 7.60
N MET A 133 14.40 -4.19 7.21
CA MET A 133 12.96 -4.48 7.26
C MET A 133 12.36 -4.31 8.65
N GLU A 134 13.04 -4.74 9.69
CA GLU A 134 12.57 -4.61 11.08
C GLU A 134 12.42 -3.14 11.48
N ASP A 135 13.43 -2.31 11.19
CA ASP A 135 13.37 -0.86 11.46
C ASP A 135 12.26 -0.18 10.66
N ILE A 136 12.04 -0.59 9.43
CA ILE A 136 10.95 -0.08 8.57
C ILE A 136 9.60 -0.38 9.21
N ILE A 137 9.37 -1.62 9.66
CA ILE A 137 8.13 -2.01 10.33
C ILE A 137 7.93 -1.18 11.60
N GLN A 138 8.94 -1.09 12.47
CA GLN A 138 8.85 -0.30 13.69
C GLN A 138 8.58 1.18 13.43
N ASN A 139 9.21 1.76 12.41
CA ASN A 139 9.00 3.15 12.02
C ASN A 139 7.61 3.37 11.44
N ALA A 140 7.08 2.44 10.65
CA ALA A 140 5.70 2.49 10.16
C ALA A 140 4.70 2.53 11.33
N VAL A 141 4.88 1.68 12.34
CA VAL A 141 4.06 1.69 13.56
C VAL A 141 4.16 3.03 14.29
N LYS A 142 5.38 3.58 14.45
CA LYS A 142 5.58 4.88 15.09
C LYS A 142 4.91 6.02 14.33
N LEU A 143 5.00 6.03 13.00
CA LEU A 143 4.35 7.03 12.14
C LEU A 143 2.83 7.03 12.33
N VAL A 144 2.21 5.86 12.28
CA VAL A 144 0.76 5.74 12.42
C VAL A 144 0.31 6.05 13.84
N LYS A 145 1.01 5.56 14.88
CA LYS A 145 0.71 5.85 16.29
C LYS A 145 0.91 7.32 16.64
N GLY A 146 1.95 7.94 16.10
CA GLY A 146 2.30 9.34 16.38
C GLY A 146 1.44 10.37 15.62
N CYS A 147 0.57 9.93 14.69
CA CYS A 147 -0.30 10.84 13.96
C CYS A 147 -1.37 11.44 14.88
N GLY A 148 -1.54 12.77 14.84
CA GLY A 148 -2.53 13.49 15.63
C GLY A 148 -3.99 13.35 15.14
N CYS A 149 -4.25 12.61 14.06
CA CYS A 149 -5.61 12.39 13.57
C CYS A 149 -6.40 11.46 14.51
N LYS A 150 -7.75 11.57 14.45
CA LYS A 150 -8.62 10.78 15.30
C LYS A 150 -8.74 9.32 14.82
N ASP A 151 -9.10 9.14 13.57
CA ASP A 151 -9.48 7.82 13.03
C ASP A 151 -8.47 7.30 11.96
N GLY A 152 -8.02 8.17 11.08
CA GLY A 152 -7.09 7.92 9.98
C GLY A 152 -7.04 9.14 9.06
N CYS A 153 -5.97 9.29 8.30
CA CYS A 153 -5.84 10.40 7.36
C CYS A 153 -4.88 10.06 6.21
N ALA A 154 -4.89 10.91 5.20
CA ALA A 154 -4.02 10.77 4.03
C ALA A 154 -2.51 10.76 4.36
N ALA A 155 -2.11 11.28 5.53
CA ALA A 155 -0.71 11.32 5.93
C ALA A 155 -0.23 10.03 6.60
N CYS A 156 -1.08 9.35 7.39
CA CYS A 156 -0.65 8.16 8.15
C CYS A 156 -1.01 6.84 7.48
N VAL A 157 -2.18 6.74 6.86
CA VAL A 157 -2.69 5.52 6.23
C VAL A 157 -3.12 5.69 4.77
N GLY A 158 -2.85 6.87 4.18
CA GLY A 158 -3.12 7.14 2.77
C GLY A 158 -4.55 7.55 2.45
N ASP A 159 -5.52 7.20 3.28
CA ASP A 159 -6.94 7.49 3.06
C ASP A 159 -7.66 7.74 4.39
N TYR A 160 -8.50 8.79 4.44
CA TYR A 160 -9.33 9.12 5.61
C TYR A 160 -10.46 8.10 5.89
N ARG A 161 -10.74 7.20 4.94
CA ARG A 161 -11.71 6.11 5.08
C ARG A 161 -11.14 4.91 5.82
N LEU A 162 -9.82 4.80 5.94
CA LEU A 162 -9.15 3.72 6.63
C LEU A 162 -8.99 4.06 8.10
N ASP A 163 -9.53 3.22 8.97
CA ASP A 163 -9.33 3.36 10.41
C ASP A 163 -7.89 2.97 10.77
N ARG A 164 -7.14 3.92 11.34
CA ARG A 164 -5.73 3.71 11.70
C ARG A 164 -5.54 2.62 12.75
N GLN A 165 -6.51 2.39 13.64
CA GLN A 165 -6.43 1.34 14.64
C GLN A 165 -6.44 -0.03 13.96
N VAL A 166 -7.30 -0.23 12.96
CA VAL A 166 -7.33 -1.46 12.17
C VAL A 166 -6.02 -1.65 11.41
N VAL A 167 -5.48 -0.60 10.81
CA VAL A 167 -4.16 -0.65 10.13
C VAL A 167 -3.04 -1.03 11.12
N LEU A 168 -3.08 -0.47 12.34
CA LEU A 168 -2.08 -0.76 13.39
C LEU A 168 -2.14 -2.18 13.93
N PHE A 169 -3.36 -2.73 14.10
CA PHE A 169 -3.57 -4.10 14.58
C PHE A 169 -3.39 -5.15 13.48
N GLY A 170 -3.08 -4.71 12.26
CA GLY A 170 -2.74 -5.59 11.16
C GLY A 170 -1.33 -6.16 11.23
N PRO A 171 -0.81 -6.64 10.10
CA PRO A 171 0.46 -7.39 10.01
C PRO A 171 1.69 -6.67 10.57
N VAL A 172 1.58 -5.37 10.83
CA VAL A 172 2.70 -4.51 11.30
C VAL A 172 2.89 -4.59 12.82
N SER A 173 1.99 -5.24 13.56
CA SER A 173 2.01 -5.28 15.04
C SER A 173 2.42 -6.63 15.63
N TYR A 174 2.75 -7.62 14.80
CA TYR A 174 3.09 -8.99 15.23
C TYR A 174 4.53 -9.35 14.92
#